data_08c545829d7e9a0bd76855cb2802b648
#
_entry.id   08c545829d7e9a0bd76855cb2802b648
#
_cell.length_a   1.000
_cell.length_b   1.000
_cell.length_c   1.000
_cell.angle_alpha   90.00
_cell.angle_beta   90.00
_cell.angle_gamma   90.00
#
_symmetry.space_group_name_H-M   'P 1'
#
loop_
_entity.id
_entity.type
_entity.pdbx_description
1 polymer ?
#
loop_
_entity_poly.entity_id
_entity_poly.type
_entity_poly.pdbx_seq_one_letter_code
_entity_poly.pdbx_strand_id
1 'polypeptide(L)'
;MRASTRIAVVGVGNEFRRDDGVGWAVVARLRERATRRSWPPDVVLATCDGDPARLIGLWEGADLAVVVDAAHAHPGTPGRVHRLALRDARLSGPTTTSSHGMGLGEAVELARVLGLLPRELVVYAVEGADGDFGTGLSPAVAASVDPIADAVEDDIARYRHPLSGSRP
;
A
#
# COMPACT_ATOMS: atom_id res chain seq x y z
N MET A 1 2.32 29.84 3.74
CA MET A 1 1.62 28.76 3.05
C MET A 1 2.25 27.44 3.45
N ARG A 2 1.55 26.60 4.17
CA ARG A 2 1.97 25.20 4.30
C ARG A 2 1.68 24.53 2.96
N ALA A 3 2.69 23.90 2.37
CA ALA A 3 2.48 23.07 1.21
C ALA A 3 1.40 22.04 1.57
N SER A 4 0.43 21.86 0.70
CA SER A 4 -0.64 20.86 0.89
C SER A 4 0.02 19.48 0.95
N THR A 5 -0.13 18.78 2.06
CA THR A 5 0.33 17.40 2.20
C THR A 5 -0.45 16.54 1.22
N ARG A 6 0.25 15.77 0.40
CA ARG A 6 -0.38 14.84 -0.54
C ARG A 6 -0.11 13.40 -0.10
N ILE A 7 -1.17 12.67 0.12
CA ILE A 7 -1.11 11.26 0.52
C ILE A 7 -1.83 10.42 -0.53
N ALA A 8 -1.14 9.39 -1.03
CA ALA A 8 -1.70 8.42 -1.95
C ALA A 8 -1.83 7.05 -1.26
N VAL A 9 -3.00 6.46 -1.30
CA VAL A 9 -3.24 5.08 -0.86
C VAL A 9 -3.59 4.27 -2.09
N VAL A 10 -2.80 3.24 -2.39
CA VAL A 10 -2.94 2.45 -3.61
C VAL A 10 -3.11 0.97 -3.27
N GLY A 11 -4.21 0.40 -3.69
CA GLY A 11 -4.42 -1.05 -3.70
C GLY A 11 -3.90 -1.63 -5.02
N VAL A 12 -2.95 -2.54 -4.94
CA VAL A 12 -2.32 -3.18 -6.10
C VAL A 12 -2.78 -4.62 -6.22
N GLY A 13 -3.01 -5.07 -7.43
CA GLY A 13 -3.32 -6.45 -7.74
C GLY A 13 -4.47 -6.62 -8.72
N ASN A 14 -5.02 -7.83 -8.78
CA ASN A 14 -6.10 -8.19 -9.67
C ASN A 14 -7.26 -8.81 -8.87
N GLU A 15 -8.40 -8.11 -8.83
CA GLU A 15 -9.59 -8.57 -8.11
C GLU A 15 -10.20 -9.88 -8.64
N PHE A 16 -9.86 -10.25 -9.89
CA PHE A 16 -10.29 -11.49 -10.52
C PHE A 16 -9.36 -12.68 -10.24
N ARG A 17 -8.36 -12.51 -9.40
CA ARG A 17 -7.41 -13.53 -8.96
C ARG A 17 -7.46 -13.76 -7.46
N ARG A 18 -8.65 -13.92 -6.90
CA ARG A 18 -8.91 -14.23 -5.48
C ARG A 18 -8.08 -13.34 -4.53
N ASP A 19 -7.13 -13.90 -3.78
CA ASP A 19 -6.37 -13.18 -2.77
C ASP A 19 -5.46 -12.08 -3.34
N ASP A 20 -5.17 -12.12 -4.62
CA ASP A 20 -4.49 -11.01 -5.32
C ASP A 20 -5.33 -9.71 -5.37
N GLY A 21 -6.60 -9.81 -5.07
CA GLY A 21 -7.52 -8.68 -4.93
C GLY A 21 -7.53 -8.00 -3.56
N VAL A 22 -6.71 -8.43 -2.60
CA VAL A 22 -6.76 -7.89 -1.22
C VAL A 22 -6.52 -6.39 -1.15
N GLY A 23 -5.58 -5.86 -1.94
CA GLY A 23 -5.32 -4.41 -2.01
C GLY A 23 -6.54 -3.62 -2.46
N TRP A 24 -7.26 -4.13 -3.45
CA TRP A 24 -8.51 -3.52 -3.93
C TRP A 24 -9.60 -3.58 -2.88
N ALA A 25 -9.69 -4.68 -2.12
CA ALA A 25 -10.65 -4.82 -1.04
C ALA A 25 -10.40 -3.83 0.10
N VAL A 26 -9.15 -3.58 0.46
CA VAL A 26 -8.78 -2.58 1.47
C VAL A 26 -9.15 -1.17 1.00
N VAL A 27 -8.84 -0.82 -0.24
CA VAL A 27 -9.21 0.49 -0.80
C VAL A 27 -10.73 0.65 -0.87
N ALA A 28 -11.47 -0.39 -1.26
CA ALA A 28 -12.93 -0.36 -1.25
C ALA A 28 -13.48 -0.11 0.16
N ARG A 29 -12.89 -0.73 1.17
CA ARG A 29 -13.28 -0.51 2.57
C ARG A 29 -12.99 0.92 3.02
N LEU A 30 -11.85 1.47 2.66
CA LEU A 30 -11.51 2.87 2.96
C LEU A 30 -12.45 3.85 2.25
N ARG A 31 -12.80 3.60 1.00
CA ARG A 31 -13.80 4.39 0.27
C ARG A 31 -15.17 4.36 0.94
N GLU A 32 -15.61 3.21 1.41
CA GLU A 32 -16.84 3.06 2.17
C GLU A 32 -16.81 3.89 3.46
N ARG A 33 -15.70 3.83 4.21
CA ARG A 33 -15.51 4.64 5.41
C ARG A 33 -15.51 6.14 5.12
N ALA A 34 -14.92 6.54 3.99
CA ALA A 34 -14.89 7.93 3.56
C ALA A 34 -16.27 8.53 3.25
N THR A 35 -17.25 7.71 2.91
CA THR A 35 -18.64 8.16 2.73
C THR A 35 -19.38 8.41 4.04
N ARG A 36 -18.91 7.83 5.13
CA ARG A 36 -19.55 7.89 6.46
C ARG A 36 -18.88 8.88 7.42
N ARG A 37 -17.66 9.26 7.12
CA ARG A 37 -16.86 10.18 7.95
C ARG A 37 -16.24 11.25 7.07
N SER A 38 -15.88 12.37 7.68
CA SER A 38 -15.06 13.37 7.01
C SER A 38 -13.72 12.75 6.64
N TRP A 39 -13.42 12.69 5.35
CA TRP A 39 -12.15 12.19 4.83
C TRP A 39 -11.24 13.36 4.44
N PRO A 40 -9.94 13.32 4.79
CA PRO A 40 -9.04 14.40 4.43
C PRO A 40 -8.96 14.60 2.90
N PRO A 41 -9.14 15.84 2.40
CA PRO A 41 -9.18 16.10 0.95
C PRO A 41 -7.83 15.88 0.25
N ASP A 42 -6.74 15.85 0.99
CA ASP A 42 -5.39 15.62 0.52
C ASP A 42 -5.02 14.12 0.42
N VAL A 43 -5.94 13.23 0.75
CA VAL A 43 -5.77 11.78 0.64
C VAL A 43 -6.50 11.25 -0.58
N VAL A 44 -5.76 10.65 -1.49
CA VAL A 44 -6.27 10.00 -2.71
C VAL A 44 -6.27 8.49 -2.53
N LEU A 45 -7.40 7.87 -2.80
CA LEU A 45 -7.57 6.41 -2.80
C LEU A 45 -7.63 5.92 -4.24
N ALA A 46 -6.75 4.99 -4.61
CA ALA A 46 -6.65 4.47 -5.97
C ALA A 46 -6.41 2.96 -5.98
N THR A 47 -6.71 2.33 -7.09
CA THR A 47 -6.40 0.93 -7.37
C THR A 47 -5.59 0.82 -8.65
N CYS A 48 -4.75 -0.20 -8.74
CA CYS A 48 -3.82 -0.41 -9.84
C CYS A 48 -3.60 -1.92 -10.06
N ASP A 49 -3.37 -2.30 -11.30
CA ASP A 49 -3.10 -3.68 -11.69
C ASP A 49 -1.64 -4.14 -11.48
N GLY A 50 -0.78 -3.26 -10.98
CA GLY A 50 0.64 -3.54 -10.75
C GLY A 50 1.56 -3.09 -11.89
N ASP A 51 1.03 -2.45 -12.92
CA ASP A 51 1.87 -1.80 -13.95
C ASP A 51 2.79 -0.76 -13.29
N PRO A 52 4.12 -0.88 -13.42
CA PRO A 52 5.06 0.02 -12.76
C PRO A 52 4.86 1.48 -13.13
N ALA A 53 4.59 1.80 -14.38
CA ALA A 53 4.37 3.18 -14.82
C ALA A 53 3.09 3.78 -14.23
N ARG A 54 2.01 3.02 -14.14
CA ARG A 54 0.77 3.45 -13.48
C ARG A 54 0.98 3.69 -12.00
N LEU A 55 1.65 2.78 -11.32
CA LEU A 55 1.90 2.88 -9.89
C LEU A 55 2.72 4.12 -9.57
N ILE A 56 3.78 4.39 -10.33
CA ILE A 56 4.59 5.61 -10.21
C ILE A 56 3.73 6.85 -10.44
N GLY A 57 2.89 6.86 -11.45
CA GLY A 57 1.96 7.97 -11.72
C GLY A 57 1.00 8.26 -10.57
N LEU A 58 0.63 7.24 -9.79
CA LEU A 58 -0.27 7.39 -8.64
C LEU A 58 0.42 7.98 -7.42
N TRP A 59 1.70 7.71 -7.21
CA TRP A 59 2.44 8.23 -6.05
C TRP A 59 3.41 9.37 -6.35
N GLU A 60 3.63 9.70 -7.61
CA GLU A 60 4.51 10.80 -8.01
C GLU A 60 4.10 12.10 -7.29
N GLY A 61 5.07 12.74 -6.64
CA GLY A 61 4.85 13.96 -5.87
C GLY A 61 4.08 13.78 -4.55
N ALA A 62 3.82 12.54 -4.13
CA ALA A 62 3.23 12.29 -2.83
C ALA A 62 4.24 12.45 -1.69
N ASP A 63 3.80 13.01 -0.59
CA ASP A 63 4.59 13.06 0.64
C ASP A 63 4.58 11.71 1.34
N LEU A 64 3.44 11.03 1.34
CA LEU A 64 3.27 9.67 1.80
C LEU A 64 2.54 8.85 0.74
N ALA A 65 3.07 7.69 0.40
CA ALA A 65 2.34 6.66 -0.33
C ALA A 65 2.18 5.41 0.54
N VAL A 66 0.98 4.90 0.60
CA VAL A 66 0.66 3.63 1.26
C VAL A 66 0.20 2.66 0.18
N VAL A 67 0.88 1.54 0.05
CA VAL A 67 0.57 0.50 -0.93
C VAL A 67 0.13 -0.76 -0.22
N VAL A 68 -0.97 -1.34 -0.64
CA VAL A 68 -1.45 -2.64 -0.16
C VAL A 68 -1.42 -3.62 -1.31
N ASP A 69 -0.71 -4.72 -1.15
CA ASP A 69 -0.51 -5.73 -2.18
C ASP A 69 -0.52 -7.14 -1.57
N ALA A 70 -0.87 -8.12 -2.39
CA ALA A 70 -0.74 -9.52 -2.02
C ALA A 70 0.71 -9.97 -2.13
N ALA A 71 1.12 -10.84 -1.22
CA ALA A 71 2.42 -11.50 -1.24
C ALA A 71 2.26 -13.01 -1.36
N HIS A 72 3.18 -13.64 -2.04
CA HIS A 72 3.24 -15.09 -2.14
C HIS A 72 4.46 -15.60 -1.36
N ALA A 73 4.23 -16.37 -0.31
CA ALA A 73 5.27 -16.99 0.49
C ALA A 73 5.10 -18.52 0.49
N HIS A 74 6.21 -19.26 0.38
CA HIS A 74 6.23 -20.71 0.44
C HIS A 74 7.29 -21.19 1.44
N PRO A 75 6.87 -21.79 2.58
CA PRO A 75 5.50 -21.91 3.08
C PRO A 75 4.94 -20.56 3.53
N GLY A 76 3.64 -20.35 3.27
CA GLY A 76 2.95 -19.11 3.62
C GLY A 76 1.92 -19.31 4.72
N THR A 77 1.56 -18.22 5.39
CA THR A 77 0.44 -18.15 6.34
C THR A 77 -0.58 -17.16 5.79
N PRO A 78 -1.67 -17.64 5.15
CA PRO A 78 -2.67 -16.74 4.56
C PRO A 78 -3.22 -15.75 5.58
N GLY A 79 -3.31 -14.49 5.17
CA GLY A 79 -3.75 -13.39 6.02
C GLY A 79 -2.68 -12.77 6.89
N ARG A 80 -1.45 -13.30 6.88
CA ARG A 80 -0.32 -12.68 7.57
C ARG A 80 0.07 -11.38 6.86
N VAL A 81 0.16 -10.30 7.63
CA VAL A 81 0.44 -8.96 7.12
C VAL A 81 1.85 -8.53 7.50
N HIS A 82 2.60 -8.08 6.50
CA HIS A 82 3.92 -7.49 6.69
C HIS A 82 3.84 -6.00 6.38
N ARG A 83 4.26 -5.17 7.31
CA ARG A 83 4.34 -3.73 7.12
C ARG A 83 5.80 -3.32 6.95
N LEU A 84 6.10 -2.66 5.83
CA LEU A 84 7.41 -2.13 5.50
C LEU A 84 7.32 -0.61 5.37
N ALA A 85 8.14 0.14 6.08
CA ALA A 85 8.19 1.58 5.98
C ALA A 85 9.55 2.03 5.45
N LEU A 86 9.53 2.84 4.42
CA LEU A 86 10.71 3.29 3.69
C LEU A 86 10.72 4.81 3.70
N ARG A 87 11.67 5.38 4.43
CA ARG A 87 11.90 6.83 4.48
C ARG A 87 13.08 7.20 3.62
N ASP A 88 12.93 8.28 2.86
CA ASP A 88 13.96 8.79 1.96
C ASP A 88 14.61 7.69 1.10
N ALA A 89 14.91 7.95 -0.12
CA ALA A 89 15.48 7.06 -1.15
C ALA A 89 16.68 6.17 -0.71
N ARG A 90 16.86 5.93 0.59
CA ARG A 90 17.86 5.05 1.19
C ARG A 90 17.38 3.62 1.35
N LEU A 91 16.70 3.14 0.34
CA LEU A 91 16.58 1.72 0.11
C LEU A 91 17.90 1.20 -0.48
N SER A 92 18.98 1.44 0.21
CA SER A 92 20.25 0.85 -0.09
C SER A 92 20.38 -0.47 0.65
N GLY A 93 19.74 -1.47 0.14
CA GLY A 93 19.91 -2.85 0.53
C GLY A 93 19.38 -3.70 -0.60
N PRO A 94 19.90 -4.91 -0.84
CA PRO A 94 19.17 -5.85 -1.66
C PRO A 94 17.81 -5.98 -1.00
N THR A 95 16.81 -5.39 -1.61
CA THR A 95 15.45 -5.81 -1.35
C THR A 95 15.50 -7.30 -1.58
N THR A 96 15.58 -8.05 -0.48
CA THR A 96 15.34 -9.46 -0.58
C THR A 96 14.08 -9.56 -1.38
N THR A 97 14.20 -10.09 -2.55
CA THR A 97 13.12 -10.36 -3.46
C THR A 97 12.16 -11.29 -2.76
N SER A 98 11.44 -10.75 -1.80
CA SER A 98 10.19 -11.33 -1.46
C SER A 98 9.42 -11.28 -2.76
N SER A 99 8.87 -12.39 -3.11
CA SER A 99 8.05 -12.65 -4.28
C SER A 99 6.78 -11.77 -4.30
N HIS A 100 6.92 -10.48 -4.00
CA HIS A 100 5.92 -9.48 -4.31
C HIS A 100 5.82 -9.48 -5.83
N GLY A 101 4.65 -9.74 -6.37
CA GLY A 101 4.49 -9.82 -7.80
C GLY A 101 5.32 -8.75 -8.48
N MET A 102 6.01 -9.09 -9.52
CA MET A 102 7.12 -8.32 -10.11
C MET A 102 6.88 -6.81 -10.23
N GLY A 103 5.60 -6.38 -10.22
CA GLY A 103 5.21 -5.00 -10.43
C GLY A 103 5.65 -4.00 -9.35
N LEU A 104 5.51 -4.31 -8.06
CA LEU A 104 5.83 -3.34 -6.99
C LEU A 104 7.33 -3.13 -6.85
N GLY A 105 8.13 -4.21 -6.83
CA GLY A 105 9.59 -4.11 -6.75
C GLY A 105 10.18 -3.37 -7.96
N GLU A 106 9.70 -3.67 -9.16
CA GLU A 106 10.10 -2.96 -10.39
C GLU A 106 9.71 -1.49 -10.35
N ALA A 107 8.51 -1.15 -9.87
CA ALA A 107 8.06 0.23 -9.74
C ALA A 107 8.93 1.01 -8.76
N VAL A 108 9.29 0.43 -7.62
CA VAL A 108 10.19 1.07 -6.64
C VAL A 108 11.57 1.32 -7.23
N GLU A 109 12.16 0.33 -7.91
CA GLU A 109 13.46 0.47 -8.54
C GLU A 109 13.44 1.52 -9.67
N LEU A 110 12.44 1.49 -10.52
CA LEU A 110 12.28 2.46 -11.60
C LEU A 110 12.07 3.88 -11.04
N ALA A 111 11.22 4.03 -10.05
CA ALA A 111 10.97 5.32 -9.41
C ALA A 111 12.23 5.87 -8.73
N ARG A 112 13.03 5.00 -8.11
CA ARG A 112 14.30 5.40 -7.51
C ARG A 112 15.27 5.97 -8.55
N VAL A 113 15.42 5.29 -9.68
CA VAL A 113 16.30 5.73 -10.78
C VAL A 113 15.82 7.06 -11.39
N LEU A 114 14.51 7.23 -11.51
CA LEU A 114 13.89 8.43 -12.09
C LEU A 114 13.73 9.59 -11.09
N GLY A 115 14.00 9.38 -9.81
CA GLY A 115 13.77 10.40 -8.79
C GLY A 115 12.28 10.66 -8.50
N LEU A 116 11.42 9.65 -8.69
CA LEU A 116 9.97 9.75 -8.57
C LEU A 116 9.40 8.97 -7.37
N LEU A 117 10.24 8.60 -6.42
CA LEU A 117 9.77 8.00 -5.17
C LEU A 117 9.00 9.03 -4.33
N PRO A 118 7.94 8.61 -3.60
CA PRO A 118 7.37 9.46 -2.56
C PRO A 118 8.38 9.70 -1.43
N ARG A 119 8.16 10.71 -0.60
CA ARG A 119 9.05 10.96 0.55
C ARG A 119 9.05 9.81 1.54
N GLU A 120 7.88 9.29 1.83
CA GLU A 120 7.71 8.08 2.64
C GLU A 120 6.85 7.09 1.87
N LEU A 121 7.27 5.84 1.88
CA LEU A 121 6.52 4.72 1.30
C LEU A 121 6.26 3.69 2.40
N VAL A 122 5.00 3.35 2.60
CA VAL A 122 4.57 2.26 3.48
C VAL A 122 3.93 1.18 2.63
N VAL A 123 4.36 -0.05 2.80
CA VAL A 123 3.82 -1.20 2.09
C VAL A 123 3.21 -2.19 3.08
N TYR A 124 1.97 -2.56 2.86
CA TYR A 124 1.29 -3.67 3.51
C TYR A 124 1.27 -4.84 2.54
N ALA A 125 2.08 -5.85 2.81
CA ALA A 125 2.13 -7.08 2.03
C ALA A 125 1.33 -8.17 2.75
N VAL A 126 0.32 -8.72 2.10
CA VAL A 126 -0.60 -9.69 2.69
C VAL A 126 -0.36 -11.06 2.06
N GLU A 127 0.03 -12.05 2.86
CA GLU A 127 0.21 -13.40 2.36
C GLU A 127 -1.13 -14.01 1.96
N GLY A 128 -1.22 -14.42 0.69
CA GLY A 128 -2.41 -15.03 0.12
C GLY A 128 -2.36 -16.56 0.14
N ALA A 129 -3.52 -17.20 0.15
CA ALA A 129 -3.66 -18.65 0.06
C ALA A 129 -3.79 -19.13 -1.39
N ASP A 130 -4.40 -18.33 -2.24
CA ASP A 130 -4.87 -18.73 -3.55
C ASP A 130 -4.76 -17.57 -4.55
N GLY A 131 -4.07 -17.80 -5.65
CA GLY A 131 -3.90 -16.88 -6.77
C GLY A 131 -4.61 -17.35 -8.05
N ASP A 132 -5.46 -18.37 -7.98
CA ASP A 132 -6.22 -18.86 -9.12
C ASP A 132 -7.27 -17.85 -9.59
N PHE A 133 -7.77 -18.01 -10.80
CA PHE A 133 -8.84 -17.17 -11.32
C PHE A 133 -10.12 -17.32 -10.49
N GLY A 134 -10.76 -16.22 -10.22
CA GLY A 134 -12.01 -16.15 -9.49
C GLY A 134 -12.11 -14.86 -8.68
N THR A 135 -13.30 -14.64 -8.12
CA THR A 135 -13.59 -13.49 -7.26
C THR A 135 -13.65 -13.91 -5.79
N GLY A 136 -13.37 -12.97 -4.92
CA GLY A 136 -13.45 -13.16 -3.48
C GLY A 136 -12.15 -13.60 -2.83
N LEU A 137 -11.98 -13.20 -1.59
CA LEU A 137 -10.80 -13.48 -0.78
C LEU A 137 -11.01 -14.79 0.00
N SER A 138 -9.91 -15.52 0.26
CA SER A 138 -9.95 -16.59 1.24
C SER A 138 -10.33 -16.03 2.62
N PRO A 139 -10.91 -16.85 3.52
CA PRO A 139 -11.40 -16.35 4.82
C PRO A 139 -10.34 -15.64 5.66
N ALA A 140 -9.12 -16.15 5.69
CA ALA A 140 -8.03 -15.56 6.46
C ALA A 140 -7.59 -14.20 5.89
N VAL A 141 -7.54 -14.07 4.56
CA VAL A 141 -7.21 -12.81 3.88
C VAL A 141 -8.35 -11.82 4.03
N ALA A 142 -9.60 -12.25 3.88
CA ALA A 142 -10.78 -11.40 4.12
C ALA A 142 -10.79 -10.82 5.55
N ALA A 143 -10.41 -11.62 6.55
CA ALA A 143 -10.32 -11.18 7.94
C ALA A 143 -9.22 -10.13 8.17
N SER A 144 -8.24 -10.01 7.28
CA SER A 144 -7.16 -9.02 7.38
C SER A 144 -7.55 -7.63 6.87
N VAL A 145 -8.63 -7.50 6.10
CA VAL A 145 -9.00 -6.25 5.41
C VAL A 145 -9.28 -5.11 6.39
N ASP A 146 -10.13 -5.33 7.39
CA ASP A 146 -10.45 -4.28 8.37
C ASP A 146 -9.25 -3.87 9.24
N PRO A 147 -8.46 -4.81 9.80
CA PRO A 147 -7.23 -4.44 10.51
C PRO A 147 -6.24 -3.64 9.66
N ILE A 148 -6.08 -3.97 8.39
CA ILE A 148 -5.21 -3.21 7.48
C ILE A 148 -5.79 -1.82 7.22
N ALA A 149 -7.09 -1.70 6.99
CA ALA A 149 -7.74 -0.40 6.83
C ALA A 149 -7.56 0.49 8.06
N ASP A 150 -7.67 -0.06 9.27
CA ASP A 150 -7.39 0.63 10.53
C ASP A 150 -5.94 1.11 10.58
N ALA A 151 -4.99 0.23 10.24
CA ALA A 151 -3.57 0.56 10.24
C ALA A 151 -3.22 1.65 9.21
N VAL A 152 -3.83 1.62 8.04
CA VAL A 152 -3.67 2.66 7.01
C VAL A 152 -4.20 4.01 7.51
N GLU A 153 -5.37 4.04 8.13
CA GLU A 153 -5.93 5.27 8.73
C GLU A 153 -5.00 5.82 9.82
N ASP A 154 -4.41 4.94 10.64
CA ASP A 154 -3.44 5.33 11.67
C ASP A 154 -2.16 5.92 11.06
N ASP A 155 -1.64 5.35 9.97
CA ASP A 155 -0.48 5.88 9.26
C ASP A 155 -0.77 7.28 8.69
N ILE A 156 -1.93 7.47 8.09
CA ILE A 156 -2.38 8.76 7.58
C ILE A 156 -2.46 9.79 8.71
N ALA A 157 -3.08 9.42 9.83
CA ALA A 157 -3.24 10.31 10.98
C ALA A 157 -1.89 10.71 11.58
N ARG A 158 -0.98 9.76 11.75
CA ARG A 158 0.38 10.03 12.26
C ARG A 158 1.18 10.93 11.33
N TYR A 159 1.04 10.75 10.03
CA TYR A 159 1.72 11.59 9.06
C TYR A 159 1.22 13.02 9.05
N ARG A 160 -0.09 13.19 9.14
CA ARG A 160 -0.74 14.52 9.17
C ARG A 160 -0.53 15.26 10.49
N HIS A 161 -0.42 14.53 11.58
CA HIS A 161 -0.29 15.06 12.94
C HIS A 161 0.90 14.39 13.64
N PRO A 162 2.14 14.67 13.20
CA PRO A 162 3.29 14.14 13.92
C PRO A 162 3.23 14.64 15.35
N LEU A 163 3.36 13.72 16.31
CA LEU A 163 3.42 14.08 17.73
C LEU A 163 4.54 15.09 17.90
N SER A 164 4.19 16.30 18.30
CA SER A 164 5.15 17.33 18.65
C SER A 164 5.85 16.91 19.94
N GLY A 165 6.99 16.29 19.84
CA GLY A 165 7.74 15.88 20.99
C GLY A 165 8.78 14.80 20.69
N SER A 166 9.83 15.17 20.03
CA SER A 166 11.18 14.64 20.22
C SER A 166 12.14 15.46 19.38
N ARG A 167 12.44 16.66 19.85
CA ARG A 167 13.74 17.21 19.52
C ARG A 167 14.74 16.58 20.48
N PRO A 168 15.87 16.04 19.96
CA PRO A 168 17.00 15.76 20.81
C PRO A 168 17.58 17.05 21.40
#